data_71b071fa05bbd60b3e70a6d71fdc2f97
#
_entry.id   71b071fa05bbd60b3e70a6d71fdc2f97
#
_cell.length_a   1.000
_cell.length_b   1.000
_cell.length_c   1.000
_cell.angle_alpha   90.00
_cell.angle_beta   90.00
_cell.angle_gamma   90.00
#
_symmetry.space_group_name_H-M   'P 1'
#
loop_
_entity.id
_entity.type
_entity.pdbx_description
1 polymer ?
#
loop_
_entity_poly.entity_id
_entity_poly.type
_entity_poly.pdbx_seq_one_letter_code
_entity_poly.pdbx_strand_id
1 'polypeptide(L)'
;KEHALYYGLDGDIRAPFAQDTIEILRKAGITITSTIVCMFVESLEGLPRFKAAVARTDVGGFLLPSQAEFLRKSLEKPSDQAASNDPYLKVSLANTAAAHKAGIRIVAGTDYYFLVPGLHWELELLVKAGLSPLEALRTATSNAAAVLGVEGRLGCISPGAVADLVVLEADPLEDIRNTQKIYAVIQGGRIIDRASLLNWEEKKITDPDF
;
A
#
# COMPACT_ATOMS: atom_id res chain seq x y z
N LYS A 1 -11.04 -5.92 -15.61
CA LYS A 1 -9.81 -6.51 -16.19
C LYS A 1 -8.68 -6.61 -15.14
N GLU A 2 -8.60 -5.67 -14.19
CA GLU A 2 -7.59 -5.68 -13.12
C GLU A 2 -7.78 -6.84 -12.13
N HIS A 3 -9.03 -7.19 -11.79
CA HIS A 3 -9.30 -8.32 -10.91
C HIS A 3 -8.86 -9.68 -11.46
N ALA A 4 -8.89 -9.90 -12.78
CA ALA A 4 -8.47 -11.16 -13.37
C ALA A 4 -6.95 -11.43 -13.18
N LEU A 5 -6.14 -10.39 -13.06
CA LEU A 5 -4.70 -10.50 -12.82
C LEU A 5 -4.36 -10.83 -11.35
N TYR A 6 -5.29 -10.53 -10.46
CA TYR A 6 -5.13 -10.77 -9.02
C TYR A 6 -5.40 -12.24 -8.64
N TYR A 7 -6.32 -12.88 -9.34
CA TYR A 7 -6.87 -14.20 -9.00
C TYR A 7 -6.31 -15.37 -9.84
N GLY A 8 -5.31 -15.11 -10.71
CA GLY A 8 -4.94 -16.08 -11.72
C GLY A 8 -6.03 -16.21 -12.81
N LEU A 9 -5.66 -16.69 -13.99
CA LEU A 9 -6.60 -16.78 -15.12
C LEU A 9 -7.70 -17.83 -14.93
N ASP A 10 -7.52 -18.75 -14.01
CA ASP A 10 -8.45 -19.83 -13.64
C ASP A 10 -9.35 -19.48 -12.45
N GLY A 11 -9.18 -18.29 -11.87
CA GLY A 11 -9.96 -17.84 -10.71
C GLY A 11 -9.48 -18.43 -9.38
N ASP A 12 -8.43 -19.24 -9.34
CA ASP A 12 -7.82 -19.71 -8.09
C ASP A 12 -6.70 -18.79 -7.64
N ILE A 13 -7.02 -17.93 -6.68
CA ILE A 13 -6.04 -16.99 -6.07
C ILE A 13 -4.90 -17.69 -5.32
N ARG A 14 -4.98 -19.02 -5.17
CA ARG A 14 -3.92 -19.84 -4.56
C ARG A 14 -2.91 -20.34 -5.59
N ALA A 15 -3.15 -20.10 -6.89
CA ALA A 15 -2.25 -20.52 -7.95
C ALA A 15 -1.22 -19.42 -8.29
N PRO A 16 0.07 -19.75 -8.40
CA PRO A 16 1.07 -18.84 -8.98
C PRO A 16 0.69 -18.50 -10.43
N PHE A 17 1.10 -17.32 -10.88
CA PHE A 17 1.00 -16.99 -12.30
C PHE A 17 1.74 -18.02 -13.15
N ALA A 18 1.07 -18.54 -14.16
CA ALA A 18 1.72 -19.35 -15.16
C ALA A 18 2.79 -18.53 -15.91
N GLN A 19 3.85 -19.16 -16.39
CA GLN A 19 4.96 -18.48 -17.04
C GLN A 19 4.53 -17.71 -18.30
N ASP A 20 3.62 -18.26 -19.07
CA ASP A 20 3.01 -17.63 -20.23
C ASP A 20 2.17 -16.40 -19.88
N THR A 21 1.46 -16.41 -18.73
CA THR A 21 0.77 -15.24 -18.21
C THR A 21 1.73 -14.07 -17.96
N ILE A 22 2.85 -14.33 -17.26
CA ILE A 22 3.89 -13.31 -17.03
C ILE A 22 4.41 -12.75 -18.35
N GLU A 23 4.66 -13.61 -19.33
CA GLU A 23 5.17 -13.19 -20.63
C GLU A 23 4.16 -12.36 -21.42
N ILE A 24 2.89 -12.71 -21.38
CA ILE A 24 1.79 -11.95 -21.99
C ILE A 24 1.70 -10.56 -21.36
N LEU A 25 1.70 -10.47 -20.03
CA LEU A 25 1.64 -9.20 -19.30
C LEU A 25 2.82 -8.30 -19.65
N ARG A 26 4.03 -8.86 -19.67
CA ARG A 26 5.25 -8.14 -20.04
C ARG A 26 5.21 -7.61 -21.48
N LYS A 27 4.83 -8.48 -22.45
CA LYS A 27 4.74 -8.09 -23.87
C LYS A 27 3.65 -7.05 -24.12
N ALA A 28 2.56 -7.11 -23.36
CA ALA A 28 1.48 -6.14 -23.45
C ALA A 28 1.79 -4.80 -22.77
N GLY A 29 2.95 -4.66 -22.10
CA GLY A 29 3.34 -3.44 -21.39
C GLY A 29 2.42 -3.08 -20.21
N ILE A 30 1.78 -4.10 -19.61
CA ILE A 30 0.83 -3.90 -18.52
C ILE A 30 1.58 -3.53 -17.24
N THR A 31 1.03 -2.60 -16.49
CA THR A 31 1.45 -2.28 -15.12
C THR A 31 0.57 -3.03 -14.14
N ILE A 32 1.17 -3.58 -13.09
CA ILE A 32 0.45 -4.26 -12.00
C ILE A 32 0.37 -3.32 -10.82
N THR A 33 -0.83 -3.11 -10.30
CA THR A 33 -1.02 -2.48 -8.97
C THR A 33 -0.96 -3.58 -7.93
N SER A 34 0.06 -3.53 -7.09
CA SER A 34 0.24 -4.46 -5.97
C SER A 34 -0.58 -4.00 -4.78
N THR A 35 -1.31 -4.93 -4.16
CA THR A 35 -2.10 -4.70 -2.95
C THR A 35 -1.99 -5.91 -2.01
N ILE A 36 -0.77 -6.42 -1.81
CA ILE A 36 -0.46 -7.60 -0.98
C ILE A 36 -0.91 -7.37 0.46
N VAL A 37 -0.92 -6.11 0.90
CA VAL A 37 -1.33 -5.73 2.26
C VAL A 37 -2.74 -6.22 2.60
N CYS A 38 -3.64 -6.35 1.64
CA CYS A 38 -4.99 -6.88 1.86
C CYS A 38 -4.96 -8.33 2.37
N MET A 39 -4.09 -9.15 1.78
CA MET A 39 -3.90 -10.53 2.22
C MET A 39 -3.10 -10.60 3.53
N PHE A 40 -2.13 -9.68 3.70
CA PHE A 40 -1.29 -9.62 4.87
C PHE A 40 -2.07 -9.33 6.14
N VAL A 41 -2.95 -8.32 6.15
CA VAL A 41 -3.70 -7.93 7.36
C VAL A 41 -4.64 -9.02 7.87
N GLU A 42 -5.00 -9.96 7.00
CA GLU A 42 -5.83 -11.12 7.33
C GLU A 42 -5.03 -12.41 7.53
N SER A 43 -3.70 -12.37 7.46
CA SER A 43 -2.79 -13.49 7.66
C SER A 43 -2.43 -13.68 9.14
N LEU A 44 -1.82 -14.83 9.47
CA LEU A 44 -1.30 -15.10 10.82
C LEU A 44 -0.24 -14.09 11.26
N GLU A 45 0.60 -13.63 10.32
CA GLU A 45 1.65 -12.64 10.59
C GLU A 45 1.07 -11.22 10.72
N GLY A 46 0.14 -10.85 9.86
CA GLY A 46 -0.35 -9.49 9.73
C GLY A 46 -1.46 -9.13 10.72
N LEU A 47 -2.35 -10.06 11.03
CA LEU A 47 -3.50 -9.79 11.88
C LEU A 47 -3.14 -9.22 13.26
N PRO A 48 -2.10 -9.71 13.99
CA PRO A 48 -1.68 -9.09 15.24
C PRO A 48 -1.17 -7.66 15.06
N ARG A 49 -0.42 -7.38 13.99
CA ARG A 49 0.07 -6.04 13.66
C ARG A 49 -1.10 -5.10 13.35
N PHE A 50 -2.06 -5.60 12.60
CA PHE A 50 -3.27 -4.85 12.26
C PHE A 50 -4.08 -4.50 13.52
N LYS A 51 -4.33 -5.47 14.41
CA LYS A 51 -5.02 -5.24 15.69
C LYS A 51 -4.30 -4.17 16.52
N ALA A 52 -2.98 -4.24 16.63
CA ALA A 52 -2.18 -3.28 17.36
C ALA A 52 -2.25 -1.87 16.73
N ALA A 53 -2.24 -1.76 15.40
CA ALA A 53 -2.35 -0.49 14.70
C ALA A 53 -3.72 0.17 14.93
N VAL A 54 -4.79 -0.60 14.87
CA VAL A 54 -6.15 -0.09 15.10
C VAL A 54 -6.38 0.32 16.55
N ALA A 55 -5.73 -0.34 17.50
CA ALA A 55 -5.82 0.01 18.92
C ALA A 55 -5.12 1.34 19.27
N ARG A 56 -4.30 1.88 18.37
CA ARG A 56 -3.63 3.17 18.59
C ARG A 56 -4.63 4.31 18.43
N THR A 57 -4.66 5.22 19.40
CA THR A 57 -5.55 6.39 19.40
C THR A 57 -5.29 7.35 18.25
N ASP A 58 -4.03 7.46 17.82
CA ASP A 58 -3.64 8.31 16.69
C ASP A 58 -4.21 7.82 15.35
N VAL A 59 -4.38 6.52 15.18
CA VAL A 59 -5.04 5.93 13.99
C VAL A 59 -6.56 6.07 14.09
N GLY A 60 -7.13 5.83 15.27
CA GLY A 60 -8.57 5.91 15.51
C GLY A 60 -9.14 7.31 15.25
N GLY A 61 -8.35 8.38 15.45
CA GLY A 61 -8.75 9.76 15.20
C GLY A 61 -9.01 10.10 13.73
N PHE A 62 -8.55 9.26 12.79
CA PHE A 62 -8.77 9.45 11.34
C PHE A 62 -9.97 8.66 10.79
N LEU A 63 -10.61 7.84 11.62
CA LEU A 63 -11.72 7.00 11.18
C LEU A 63 -13.05 7.64 11.57
N LEU A 64 -14.01 7.60 10.66
CA LEU A 64 -15.39 7.89 11.02
C LEU A 64 -15.87 6.87 12.08
N PRO A 65 -16.76 7.26 13.02
CA PRO A 65 -17.26 6.36 14.05
C PRO A 65 -17.80 5.03 13.49
N SER A 66 -18.49 5.06 12.35
CA SER A 66 -19.01 3.88 11.66
C SER A 66 -17.89 2.99 11.10
N GLN A 67 -16.82 3.57 10.61
CA GLN A 67 -15.64 2.84 10.12
C GLN A 67 -14.87 2.20 11.26
N ALA A 68 -14.68 2.93 12.37
CA ALA A 68 -14.05 2.42 13.57
C ALA A 68 -14.83 1.24 14.17
N GLU A 69 -16.15 1.33 14.22
CA GLU A 69 -17.02 0.25 14.72
C GLU A 69 -17.00 -0.98 13.78
N PHE A 70 -17.08 -0.76 12.47
CA PHE A 70 -16.94 -1.84 11.49
C PHE A 70 -15.60 -2.57 11.66
N LEU A 71 -14.52 -1.79 11.80
CA LEU A 71 -13.18 -2.32 11.97
C LEU A 71 -13.06 -3.12 13.27
N ARG A 72 -13.57 -2.58 14.39
CA ARG A 72 -13.60 -3.26 15.68
C ARG A 72 -14.31 -4.61 15.58
N LYS A 73 -15.48 -4.67 14.96
CA LYS A 73 -16.23 -5.91 14.73
C LYS A 73 -15.47 -6.89 13.85
N SER A 74 -14.75 -6.39 12.83
CA SER A 74 -13.94 -7.23 11.96
C SER A 74 -12.76 -7.88 12.70
N LEU A 75 -12.22 -7.21 13.73
CA LEU A 75 -11.12 -7.72 14.56
C LEU A 75 -11.57 -8.79 15.60
N GLU A 76 -12.87 -8.88 15.87
CA GLU A 76 -13.43 -9.89 16.77
C GLU A 76 -13.55 -11.29 16.10
N LYS A 77 -13.36 -11.35 14.76
CA LYS A 77 -13.40 -12.62 14.02
C LYS A 77 -12.33 -13.59 14.51
N PRO A 78 -12.65 -14.90 14.60
CA PRO A 78 -11.70 -15.92 15.07
C PRO A 78 -10.45 -16.00 14.21
N SER A 79 -9.32 -16.37 14.83
CA SER A 79 -8.02 -16.53 14.17
C SER A 79 -7.97 -17.65 13.12
N ASP A 80 -8.97 -18.53 13.07
CA ASP A 80 -9.03 -19.65 12.14
C ASP A 80 -9.08 -19.17 10.66
N GLN A 81 -9.69 -18.02 10.43
CA GLN A 81 -9.70 -17.39 9.11
C GLN A 81 -8.33 -16.86 8.70
N ALA A 82 -7.52 -16.38 9.65
CA ALA A 82 -6.17 -15.88 9.37
C ALA A 82 -5.25 -16.99 8.84
N ALA A 83 -5.34 -18.20 9.37
CA ALA A 83 -4.57 -19.35 8.88
C ALA A 83 -4.96 -19.74 7.44
N SER A 84 -6.23 -19.56 7.06
CA SER A 84 -6.70 -19.85 5.71
C SER A 84 -6.18 -18.83 4.66
N ASN A 85 -5.76 -17.65 5.09
CA ASN A 85 -5.28 -16.58 4.20
C ASN A 85 -3.75 -16.62 3.95
N ASP A 86 -2.99 -17.37 4.76
CA ASP A 86 -1.53 -17.52 4.57
C ASP A 86 -1.12 -18.05 3.19
N PRO A 87 -1.82 -19.01 2.56
CA PRO A 87 -1.53 -19.43 1.19
C PRO A 87 -1.68 -18.29 0.19
N TYR A 88 -2.71 -17.44 0.32
CA TYR A 88 -2.94 -16.30 -0.56
C TYR A 88 -1.84 -15.25 -0.46
N LEU A 89 -1.39 -14.96 0.77
CA LEU A 89 -0.25 -14.07 1.00
C LEU A 89 1.01 -14.61 0.31
N LYS A 90 1.29 -15.91 0.45
CA LYS A 90 2.46 -16.55 -0.19
C LYS A 90 2.40 -16.46 -1.71
N VAL A 91 1.24 -16.70 -2.31
CA VAL A 91 1.05 -16.62 -3.76
C VAL A 91 1.18 -15.18 -4.24
N SER A 92 0.60 -14.21 -3.53
CA SER A 92 0.72 -12.79 -3.87
C SER A 92 2.18 -12.32 -3.86
N LEU A 93 2.95 -12.70 -2.84
CA LEU A 93 4.39 -12.43 -2.78
C LEU A 93 5.15 -13.08 -3.96
N ALA A 94 4.85 -14.35 -4.27
CA ALA A 94 5.51 -15.08 -5.37
C ALA A 94 5.17 -14.48 -6.73
N ASN A 95 3.92 -14.11 -6.97
CA ASN A 95 3.46 -13.48 -8.21
C ASN A 95 4.10 -12.08 -8.40
N THR A 96 4.19 -11.31 -7.34
CA THR A 96 4.87 -10.01 -7.36
C THR A 96 6.36 -10.17 -7.66
N ALA A 97 7.02 -11.14 -7.03
CA ALA A 97 8.42 -11.47 -7.31
C ALA A 97 8.63 -11.89 -8.78
N ALA A 98 7.75 -12.71 -9.32
CA ALA A 98 7.81 -13.16 -10.71
C ALA A 98 7.60 -11.98 -11.69
N ALA A 99 6.64 -11.12 -11.43
CA ALA A 99 6.38 -9.92 -12.21
C ALA A 99 7.58 -8.95 -12.19
N HIS A 100 8.13 -8.70 -11.00
CA HIS A 100 9.33 -7.87 -10.83
C HIS A 100 10.52 -8.43 -11.61
N LYS A 101 10.82 -9.72 -11.45
CA LYS A 101 11.90 -10.40 -12.18
C LYS A 101 11.73 -10.34 -13.69
N ALA A 102 10.50 -10.34 -14.17
CA ALA A 102 10.18 -10.20 -15.59
C ALA A 102 10.27 -8.77 -16.12
N GLY A 103 10.54 -7.78 -15.25
CA GLY A 103 10.61 -6.36 -15.61
C GLY A 103 9.24 -5.72 -15.84
N ILE A 104 8.16 -6.31 -15.32
CA ILE A 104 6.84 -5.70 -15.34
C ILE A 104 6.83 -4.54 -14.35
N ARG A 105 6.31 -3.39 -14.78
CA ARG A 105 6.17 -2.24 -13.88
C ARG A 105 5.18 -2.56 -12.78
N ILE A 106 5.59 -2.30 -11.54
CA ILE A 106 4.75 -2.45 -10.35
C ILE A 106 4.52 -1.06 -9.76
N VAL A 107 3.29 -0.80 -9.34
CA VAL A 107 2.91 0.35 -8.50
C VAL A 107 2.30 -0.17 -7.21
N ALA A 108 2.55 0.53 -6.11
CA ALA A 108 1.98 0.19 -4.81
C ALA A 108 0.53 0.68 -4.72
N GLY A 109 -0.32 -0.16 -4.15
CA GLY A 109 -1.69 0.16 -3.80
C GLY A 109 -2.04 -0.46 -2.45
N THR A 110 -3.18 -0.11 -1.87
CA THR A 110 -3.60 -0.67 -0.59
C THR A 110 -4.94 -1.38 -0.66
N ASP A 111 -5.79 -1.01 -1.60
CA ASP A 111 -7.17 -1.54 -1.75
C ASP A 111 -7.94 -1.68 -0.41
N TYR A 112 -7.44 -1.01 0.64
CA TYR A 112 -7.93 -1.12 2.00
C TYR A 112 -7.93 0.28 2.62
N TYR A 113 -9.02 0.99 2.40
CA TYR A 113 -9.16 2.42 2.69
C TYR A 113 -9.21 2.78 4.19
N PHE A 114 -9.19 1.77 5.08
CA PHE A 114 -9.17 2.01 6.53
C PHE A 114 -7.78 1.97 7.16
N LEU A 115 -6.75 1.60 6.39
CA LEU A 115 -5.43 1.32 6.96
C LEU A 115 -4.48 2.49 6.79
N VAL A 116 -4.35 3.26 7.84
CA VAL A 116 -3.36 4.35 7.88
C VAL A 116 -1.93 3.85 7.63
N PRO A 117 -1.46 2.71 8.16
CA PRO A 117 -0.12 2.20 7.81
C PRO A 117 -0.08 1.39 6.50
N GLY A 118 -1.20 1.23 5.80
CA GLY A 118 -1.34 0.28 4.69
C GLY A 118 -0.27 0.39 3.61
N LEU A 119 0.03 1.63 3.15
CA LEU A 119 1.07 1.84 2.15
C LEU A 119 2.47 1.47 2.67
N HIS A 120 2.77 1.77 3.91
CA HIS A 120 4.07 1.43 4.49
C HIS A 120 4.25 -0.10 4.59
N TRP A 121 3.19 -0.81 4.96
CA TRP A 121 3.20 -2.28 4.98
C TRP A 121 3.26 -2.89 3.58
N GLU A 122 2.60 -2.27 2.59
CA GLU A 122 2.75 -2.69 1.20
C GLU A 122 4.21 -2.57 0.74
N LEU A 123 4.90 -1.48 1.09
CA LEU A 123 6.32 -1.32 0.79
C LEU A 123 7.20 -2.39 1.48
N GLU A 124 6.90 -2.74 2.74
CA GLU A 124 7.56 -3.85 3.43
C GLU A 124 7.34 -5.19 2.71
N LEU A 125 6.12 -5.44 2.24
CA LEU A 125 5.76 -6.66 1.54
C LEU A 125 6.39 -6.72 0.13
N LEU A 126 6.51 -5.60 -0.54
CA LEU A 126 7.24 -5.52 -1.81
C LEU A 126 8.72 -5.87 -1.64
N VAL A 127 9.36 -5.38 -0.57
CA VAL A 127 10.73 -5.80 -0.23
C VAL A 127 10.78 -7.28 0.13
N LYS A 128 9.81 -7.79 0.88
CA LYS A 128 9.68 -9.23 1.19
C LYS A 128 9.47 -10.07 -0.08
N ALA A 129 8.84 -9.53 -1.11
CA ALA A 129 8.68 -10.14 -2.43
C ALA A 129 9.97 -10.08 -3.28
N GLY A 130 11.02 -9.40 -2.84
CA GLY A 130 12.33 -9.38 -3.48
C GLY A 130 12.72 -8.07 -4.18
N LEU A 131 11.91 -7.02 -4.07
CA LEU A 131 12.33 -5.69 -4.50
C LEU A 131 13.37 -5.12 -3.53
N SER A 132 14.34 -4.37 -4.02
CA SER A 132 15.17 -3.54 -3.15
C SER A 132 14.34 -2.42 -2.51
N PRO A 133 14.75 -1.86 -1.37
CA PRO A 133 14.04 -0.74 -0.76
C PRO A 133 13.82 0.44 -1.72
N LEU A 134 14.80 0.75 -2.56
CA LEU A 134 14.68 1.82 -3.57
C LEU A 134 13.61 1.48 -4.62
N GLU A 135 13.57 0.23 -5.09
CA GLU A 135 12.55 -0.20 -6.05
C GLU A 135 11.17 -0.18 -5.43
N ALA A 136 11.03 -0.62 -4.18
CA ALA A 136 9.77 -0.52 -3.44
C ALA A 136 9.30 0.95 -3.30
N LEU A 137 10.18 1.89 -2.95
CA LEU A 137 9.85 3.32 -2.90
C LEU A 137 9.41 3.86 -4.26
N ARG A 138 10.05 3.43 -5.36
CA ARG A 138 9.67 3.82 -6.72
C ARG A 138 8.26 3.37 -7.08
N THR A 139 7.77 2.26 -6.55
CA THR A 139 6.39 1.80 -6.82
C THR A 139 5.35 2.80 -6.33
N ALA A 140 5.62 3.50 -5.22
CA ALA A 140 4.73 4.51 -4.64
C ALA A 140 5.03 5.94 -5.09
N THR A 141 6.05 6.15 -5.92
CA THR A 141 6.50 7.47 -6.35
C THR A 141 6.62 7.55 -7.89
N SER A 142 7.81 7.34 -8.43
CA SER A 142 8.08 7.54 -9.86
C SER A 142 7.32 6.57 -10.77
N ASN A 143 7.12 5.31 -10.37
CA ASN A 143 6.33 4.37 -11.15
C ASN A 143 4.86 4.78 -11.19
N ALA A 144 4.31 5.22 -10.05
CA ALA A 144 2.94 5.72 -9.98
C ALA A 144 2.76 6.99 -10.83
N ALA A 145 3.71 7.92 -10.75
CA ALA A 145 3.71 9.12 -11.59
C ALA A 145 3.71 8.78 -13.09
N ALA A 146 4.49 7.77 -13.49
CA ALA A 146 4.54 7.29 -14.87
C ALA A 146 3.18 6.72 -15.35
N VAL A 147 2.49 5.98 -14.50
CA VAL A 147 1.15 5.44 -14.83
C VAL A 147 0.11 6.55 -14.99
N LEU A 148 0.24 7.60 -14.19
CA LEU A 148 -0.65 8.76 -14.23
C LEU A 148 -0.27 9.79 -15.32
N GLY A 149 0.86 9.61 -16.03
CA GLY A 149 1.34 10.53 -17.06
C GLY A 149 1.79 11.88 -16.50
N VAL A 150 2.32 11.89 -15.27
CA VAL A 150 2.79 13.10 -14.58
C VAL A 150 4.27 13.03 -14.17
N GLU A 151 5.04 12.23 -14.89
CA GLU A 151 6.49 12.11 -14.68
C GLU A 151 7.18 13.47 -14.78
N GLY A 152 8.21 13.66 -13.96
CA GLY A 152 8.95 14.92 -13.88
C GLY A 152 8.22 16.03 -13.11
N ARG A 153 6.91 15.90 -12.89
CA ARG A 153 6.13 16.83 -12.05
C ARG A 153 5.88 16.28 -10.65
N LEU A 154 5.57 14.99 -10.55
CA LEU A 154 5.30 14.27 -9.29
C LEU A 154 6.18 13.03 -9.19
N GLY A 155 6.31 12.47 -8.00
CA GLY A 155 7.02 11.23 -7.73
C GLY A 155 8.54 11.31 -7.89
N CYS A 156 9.11 12.52 -7.96
CA CYS A 156 10.54 12.76 -8.06
C CYS A 156 10.96 14.01 -7.28
N ILE A 157 12.25 14.07 -6.94
CA ILE A 157 12.88 15.26 -6.35
C ILE A 157 13.78 15.85 -7.42
N SER A 158 13.26 16.86 -8.14
CA SER A 158 13.99 17.55 -9.19
C SER A 158 13.56 19.01 -9.31
N PRO A 159 14.43 19.91 -9.81
CA PRO A 159 14.04 21.30 -10.05
C PRO A 159 12.81 21.37 -10.97
N GLY A 160 11.80 22.15 -10.56
CA GLY A 160 10.54 22.31 -11.29
C GLY A 160 9.46 21.29 -10.97
N ALA A 161 9.76 20.23 -10.22
CA ALA A 161 8.74 19.32 -9.72
C ALA A 161 7.93 19.97 -8.58
N VAL A 162 6.73 19.46 -8.36
CA VAL A 162 5.90 19.86 -7.22
C VAL A 162 6.57 19.38 -5.93
N ALA A 163 6.67 20.27 -4.95
CA ALA A 163 7.30 19.96 -3.68
C ALA A 163 6.31 19.25 -2.73
N ASP A 164 5.90 18.04 -3.11
CA ASP A 164 5.16 17.08 -2.27
C ASP A 164 6.17 16.05 -1.74
N LEU A 165 6.59 16.23 -0.47
CA LEU A 165 7.71 15.50 0.10
C LEU A 165 7.33 14.90 1.46
N VAL A 166 7.89 13.75 1.75
CA VAL A 166 7.91 13.16 3.10
C VAL A 166 9.35 13.16 3.60
N VAL A 167 9.62 13.85 4.70
CA VAL A 167 10.91 13.85 5.38
C VAL A 167 10.89 12.78 6.46
N LEU A 168 11.87 11.90 6.46
CA LEU A 168 11.96 10.77 7.37
C LEU A 168 13.07 11.00 8.42
N GLU A 169 12.90 10.41 9.59
CA GLU A 169 13.89 10.45 10.68
C GLU A 169 15.05 9.45 10.49
N ALA A 170 14.87 8.45 9.60
CA ALA A 170 15.86 7.41 9.35
C ALA A 170 15.83 6.98 7.88
N ASP A 171 16.93 6.40 7.41
CA ASP A 171 17.12 6.00 6.02
C ASP A 171 16.22 4.81 5.65
N PRO A 172 15.26 4.98 4.71
CA PRO A 172 14.41 3.89 4.25
C PRO A 172 15.15 2.89 3.33
N LEU A 173 16.36 3.22 2.86
CA LEU A 173 17.16 2.30 2.06
C LEU A 173 17.89 1.28 2.93
N GLU A 174 18.18 1.60 4.19
CA GLU A 174 18.69 0.66 5.17
C GLU A 174 17.59 -0.28 5.68
N ASP A 175 16.40 0.27 5.94
CA ASP A 175 15.23 -0.46 6.39
C ASP A 175 13.97 0.24 5.89
N ILE A 176 13.22 -0.44 5.02
CA ILE A 176 11.98 0.12 4.44
C ILE A 176 10.96 0.51 5.50
N ARG A 177 10.98 -0.10 6.70
CA ARG A 177 10.11 0.26 7.84
C ARG A 177 10.36 1.69 8.33
N ASN A 178 11.51 2.28 8.01
CA ASN A 178 11.82 3.66 8.33
C ASN A 178 10.90 4.66 7.60
N THR A 179 10.19 4.25 6.56
CA THR A 179 9.13 5.06 5.94
C THR A 179 8.03 5.48 6.91
N GLN A 180 7.84 4.75 8.00
CA GLN A 180 6.87 5.09 9.05
C GLN A 180 7.39 6.15 10.05
N LYS A 181 8.71 6.40 10.07
CA LYS A 181 9.35 7.41 10.93
C LYS A 181 9.31 8.77 10.26
N ILE A 182 8.12 9.34 10.18
CA ILE A 182 7.87 10.60 9.46
C ILE A 182 8.20 11.77 10.37
N TYR A 183 9.22 12.56 9.97
CA TYR A 183 9.57 13.83 10.60
C TYR A 183 8.63 14.95 10.15
N ALA A 184 8.45 15.11 8.84
CA ALA A 184 7.58 16.15 8.28
C ALA A 184 6.92 15.69 6.98
N VAL A 185 5.77 16.26 6.69
CA VAL A 185 5.08 16.15 5.40
C VAL A 185 5.01 17.55 4.80
N ILE A 186 5.39 17.67 3.54
CA ILE A 186 5.35 18.91 2.77
C ILE A 186 4.42 18.69 1.59
N GLN A 187 3.47 19.58 1.40
CA GLN A 187 2.53 19.57 0.28
C GLN A 187 2.57 20.92 -0.42
N GLY A 188 2.85 20.91 -1.72
CA GLY A 188 2.97 22.13 -2.50
C GLY A 188 4.00 23.11 -1.94
N GLY A 189 5.09 22.61 -1.33
CA GLY A 189 6.13 23.41 -0.68
C GLY A 189 5.79 23.93 0.73
N ARG A 190 4.65 23.53 1.30
CA ARG A 190 4.24 23.94 2.66
C ARG A 190 4.29 22.77 3.62
N ILE A 191 4.86 22.97 4.80
CA ILE A 191 4.86 21.96 5.87
C ILE A 191 3.43 21.80 6.39
N ILE A 192 2.95 20.56 6.43
CA ILE A 192 1.65 20.21 7.00
C ILE A 192 1.76 20.12 8.51
N ASP A 193 0.91 20.88 9.22
CA ASP A 193 0.76 20.72 10.66
C ASP A 193 -0.03 19.44 10.97
N ARG A 194 0.70 18.35 11.22
CA ARG A 194 0.13 17.04 11.52
C ARG A 194 -0.68 17.02 12.81
N ALA A 195 -0.33 17.86 13.79
CA ALA A 195 -1.06 17.94 15.05
C ALA A 195 -2.47 18.51 14.83
N SER A 196 -2.63 19.46 13.91
CA SER A 196 -3.93 20.03 13.59
C SER A 196 -4.86 19.01 12.91
N LEU A 197 -4.32 18.01 12.19
CA LEU A 197 -5.11 16.97 11.56
C LEU A 197 -5.75 16.02 12.57
N LEU A 198 -5.16 15.84 13.76
CA LEU A 198 -5.69 14.98 14.82
C LEU A 198 -6.88 15.63 15.55
N ASN A 199 -7.03 16.95 15.43
CA ASN A 199 -8.13 17.72 16.01
C ASN A 199 -9.26 17.97 15.01
N TRP A 200 -9.40 17.11 14.02
CA TRP A 200 -10.45 17.21 13.03
C TRP A 200 -11.81 16.96 13.71
N GLU A 201 -12.54 18.03 13.94
CA GLU A 201 -13.97 17.95 14.29
C GLU A 201 -14.74 17.60 13.01
N GLU A 202 -15.66 16.64 13.11
CA GLU A 202 -16.57 16.29 12.04
C GLU A 202 -17.39 17.54 11.66
N LYS A 203 -16.80 18.42 10.86
CA LYS A 203 -17.58 19.43 10.16
C LYS A 203 -18.51 18.63 9.28
N LYS A 204 -19.81 18.67 9.61
CA LYS A 204 -20.86 18.07 8.81
C LYS A 204 -20.52 18.33 7.35
N ILE A 205 -20.40 17.27 6.56
CA ILE A 205 -20.32 17.35 5.11
C ILE A 205 -21.69 17.85 4.64
N THR A 206 -21.92 19.12 4.84
CA THR A 206 -23.11 19.87 4.38
C THR A 206 -22.69 20.93 3.38
N ASP A 207 -21.43 20.84 2.91
CA ASP A 207 -20.97 21.71 1.84
C ASP A 207 -21.45 21.13 0.50
N PRO A 208 -22.38 21.81 -0.19
CA PRO A 208 -22.90 21.34 -1.47
C PRO A 208 -21.87 21.37 -2.61
N ASP A 209 -20.66 21.87 -2.37
CA ASP A 209 -19.58 22.01 -3.35
C ASP A 209 -18.49 20.92 -3.24
N PHE A 210 -18.81 19.79 -2.58
CA PHE A 210 -17.98 18.58 -2.57
C PHE A 210 -18.46 17.57 -3.59
#